data_235067093f4c5b85c04198a347e8579e
#
_entry.id   235067093f4c5b85c04198a347e8579e
#
_cell.length_a   1.000
_cell.length_b   1.000
_cell.length_c   1.000
_cell.angle_alpha   90.00
_cell.angle_beta   90.00
_cell.angle_gamma   90.00
#
_symmetry.space_group_name_H-M   'P 1'
#
loop_
_entity.id
_entity.type
_entity.pdbx_description
1 polymer ?
#
loop_
_entity_poly.entity_id
_entity_poly.type
_entity_poly.pdbx_seq_one_letter_code
_entity_poly.pdbx_strand_id
1 'polypeptide(L)'
;MSPDTAGVYTRDLFIVLAVSLLLSWVLALVHVPLMADRILHPEISAATTAAGKRVYEGKIYAVLRSLLKFSLAHRWSFVFTMIALVLLSAFSYRFMKQGFFPDMVYDQLYMEYKLPEGTNSTRVARDLEEIEVYLKKRPEVTHVTTSIGGTPARYNLVRNVANPSLSYGELIIDFTSPDDLVDNMAEIQQYLLQHYPDAYVKMNRYNLMFKKYPIEAQFTGPDPAVLHQLADSARKIMENCPDVYLITTDWEPQIPVLTIEYDQPAARAIGLSRNDVSLSLLTATSGIPIGSFYEGIHKDNIYLRCLDEHGNPIENLDNTQIFSSLPSLNLSLIHI
;
A
#
# COMPACT_ATOMS: atom_id res chain seq x y z
N MET A 1 3.35 -15.89 18.35
CA MET A 1 2.41 -15.58 17.25
C MET A 1 2.56 -14.12 16.91
N SER A 2 2.62 -13.78 15.63
CA SER A 2 2.70 -12.39 15.22
C SER A 2 1.42 -11.65 15.61
N PRO A 3 1.47 -10.44 16.16
CA PRO A 3 0.29 -9.64 16.49
C PRO A 3 -0.41 -9.05 15.27
N ASP A 4 0.12 -9.30 14.08
CA ASP A 4 -0.37 -8.77 12.81
C ASP A 4 -1.58 -9.53 12.26
N THR A 5 -2.35 -8.93 11.35
CA THR A 5 -3.52 -9.51 10.67
C THR A 5 -3.22 -10.89 10.07
N ALA A 6 -2.00 -11.07 9.53
CA ALA A 6 -1.54 -12.38 9.05
C ALA A 6 -1.37 -13.41 10.16
N GLY A 7 -1.01 -12.99 11.38
CA GLY A 7 -0.94 -13.86 12.55
C GLY A 7 -2.31 -14.40 12.94
N VAL A 8 -3.38 -13.63 12.74
CA VAL A 8 -4.76 -14.07 12.98
C VAL A 8 -5.16 -15.16 11.98
N TYR A 9 -4.87 -14.98 10.68
CA TYR A 9 -5.19 -15.98 9.66
C TYR A 9 -4.37 -17.27 9.80
N THR A 10 -3.10 -17.16 10.17
CA THR A 10 -2.23 -18.33 10.29
C THR A 10 -2.36 -19.06 11.63
N ARG A 11 -3.00 -18.44 12.62
CA ARG A 11 -3.18 -19.01 13.97
C ARG A 11 -3.85 -20.36 13.95
N ASP A 12 -4.99 -20.45 13.28
CA ASP A 12 -5.79 -21.68 13.25
C ASP A 12 -5.08 -22.78 12.46
N LEU A 13 -4.41 -22.40 11.36
CA LEU A 13 -3.55 -23.32 10.60
C LEU A 13 -2.42 -23.87 11.46
N PHE A 14 -1.74 -23.01 12.22
CA PHE A 14 -0.66 -23.42 13.12
C PHE A 14 -1.15 -24.37 14.22
N ILE A 15 -2.30 -24.08 14.84
CA ILE A 15 -2.88 -24.93 15.88
C ILE A 15 -3.22 -26.32 15.32
N VAL A 16 -3.89 -26.36 14.17
CA VAL A 16 -4.26 -27.63 13.52
C VAL A 16 -3.02 -28.44 13.15
N LEU A 17 -2.01 -27.81 12.56
CA LEU A 17 -0.74 -28.49 12.24
C LEU A 17 0.00 -28.98 13.48
N ALA A 18 0.09 -28.15 14.52
CA ALA A 18 0.76 -28.53 15.76
C ALA A 18 0.07 -29.73 16.43
N VAL A 19 -1.25 -29.70 16.53
CA VAL A 19 -2.04 -30.80 17.12
C VAL A 19 -1.90 -32.06 16.27
N SER A 20 -2.00 -31.99 14.96
CA SER A 20 -1.89 -33.14 14.06
C SER A 20 -0.49 -33.76 14.11
N LEU A 21 0.58 -32.94 14.16
CA LEU A 21 1.95 -33.44 14.29
C LEU A 21 2.20 -34.12 15.66
N LEU A 22 1.69 -33.53 16.75
CA LEU A 22 1.79 -34.13 18.09
C LEU A 22 1.04 -35.46 18.16
N LEU A 23 -0.18 -35.53 17.63
CA LEU A 23 -0.94 -36.77 17.56
C LEU A 23 -0.23 -37.85 16.71
N SER A 24 0.31 -37.44 15.54
CA SER A 24 1.10 -38.30 14.68
C SER A 24 2.33 -38.87 15.40
N TRP A 25 3.02 -38.03 16.17
CA TRP A 25 4.17 -38.43 16.95
C TRP A 25 3.80 -39.44 18.05
N VAL A 26 2.73 -39.18 18.80
CA VAL A 26 2.22 -40.13 19.83
C VAL A 26 1.79 -41.45 19.19
N LEU A 27 1.06 -41.41 18.06
CA LEU A 27 0.68 -42.60 17.32
C LEU A 27 1.88 -43.40 16.83
N ALA A 28 2.92 -42.73 16.33
CA ALA A 28 4.15 -43.39 15.90
C ALA A 28 4.86 -44.10 17.06
N LEU A 29 4.95 -43.47 18.23
CA LEU A 29 5.56 -44.06 19.43
C LEU A 29 4.81 -45.31 19.91
N VAL A 30 3.49 -45.40 19.74
CA VAL A 30 2.68 -46.52 20.16
C VAL A 30 2.58 -47.57 19.03
N HIS A 31 2.34 -47.14 17.81
CA HIS A 31 2.02 -48.03 16.69
C HIS A 31 3.25 -48.78 16.15
N VAL A 32 4.40 -48.08 16.07
CA VAL A 32 5.64 -48.70 15.55
C VAL A 32 6.10 -49.89 16.39
N PRO A 33 6.20 -49.83 17.74
CA PRO A 33 6.54 -51.01 18.55
C PRO A 33 5.51 -52.12 18.43
N LEU A 34 4.21 -51.80 18.44
CA LEU A 34 3.14 -52.77 18.29
C LEU A 34 3.19 -53.51 16.95
N MET A 35 3.45 -52.81 15.87
CA MET A 35 3.61 -53.40 14.55
C MET A 35 4.91 -54.20 14.45
N ALA A 36 5.99 -53.73 15.05
CA ALA A 36 7.25 -54.45 15.13
C ALA A 36 7.10 -55.76 15.87
N ASP A 37 6.38 -55.79 16.98
CA ASP A 37 6.09 -57.01 17.75
C ASP A 37 5.22 -58.03 16.97
N ARG A 38 4.28 -57.53 16.18
CA ARG A 38 3.39 -58.39 15.37
C ARG A 38 4.01 -58.92 14.08
N ILE A 39 4.85 -58.16 13.42
CA ILE A 39 5.40 -58.49 12.10
C ILE A 39 6.79 -59.12 12.21
N LEU A 40 7.62 -58.62 13.12
CA LEU A 40 8.93 -59.16 13.39
C LEU A 40 8.78 -60.26 14.47
N HIS A 41 8.57 -61.48 14.05
CA HIS A 41 8.77 -62.65 14.93
C HIS A 41 10.28 -62.86 14.99
N PRO A 42 10.99 -62.48 16.06
CA PRO A 42 12.40 -62.77 16.17
C PRO A 42 12.59 -64.25 16.50
N GLU A 43 12.54 -65.08 15.48
CA GLU A 43 13.26 -66.35 15.60
C GLU A 43 14.74 -65.98 15.72
N ILE A 44 15.21 -65.96 16.94
CA ILE A 44 16.63 -65.74 17.26
C ILE A 44 17.36 -67.01 16.80
N SER A 45 17.53 -67.11 15.48
CA SER A 45 18.42 -68.12 14.90
C SER A 45 19.84 -67.61 15.11
N ALA A 46 20.65 -68.40 15.82
CA ALA A 46 22.07 -68.13 16.06
C ALA A 46 22.89 -67.86 14.78
N ALA A 47 22.37 -68.26 13.62
CA ALA A 47 22.96 -67.96 12.30
C ALA A 47 22.78 -66.48 11.85
N THR A 48 21.76 -65.79 12.30
CA THR A 48 21.45 -64.41 11.92
C THR A 48 22.39 -63.41 12.62
N THR A 49 22.97 -63.79 13.76
CA THR A 49 23.89 -62.91 14.52
C THR A 49 25.22 -62.66 13.76
N ALA A 50 25.66 -63.64 12.98
CA ALA A 50 26.92 -63.49 12.19
C ALA A 50 26.71 -62.66 10.89
N ALA A 51 25.54 -62.81 10.22
CA ALA A 51 25.20 -62.07 9.01
C ALA A 51 24.81 -60.60 9.34
N GLY A 52 24.08 -60.39 10.46
CA GLY A 52 23.70 -59.05 10.92
C GLY A 52 24.88 -58.18 11.33
N LYS A 53 25.97 -58.80 11.79
CA LYS A 53 27.18 -58.08 12.16
C LYS A 53 27.88 -57.42 10.96
N ARG A 54 27.80 -58.00 9.75
CA ARG A 54 28.40 -57.46 8.53
C ARG A 54 27.59 -56.30 7.91
N VAL A 55 26.29 -56.27 8.06
CA VAL A 55 25.43 -55.20 7.47
C VAL A 55 25.65 -53.87 8.17
N TYR A 56 26.03 -53.85 9.42
CA TYR A 56 26.20 -52.66 10.26
C TYR A 56 27.68 -52.28 10.54
N GLU A 57 28.65 -52.76 9.73
CA GLU A 57 30.08 -52.47 9.87
C GLU A 57 30.60 -51.33 9.00
N GLY A 58 29.69 -50.62 8.27
CA GLY A 58 30.03 -49.45 7.46
C GLY A 58 30.52 -48.25 8.30
N LYS A 59 31.38 -47.41 7.72
CA LYS A 59 31.92 -46.20 8.38
C LYS A 59 30.84 -45.33 8.97
N ILE A 60 29.69 -45.21 8.31
CA ILE A 60 28.51 -44.43 8.76
C ILE A 60 27.95 -45.03 10.07
N TYR A 61 27.84 -46.33 10.15
CA TYR A 61 27.34 -46.99 11.37
C TYR A 61 28.34 -46.94 12.52
N ALA A 62 29.65 -46.92 12.22
CA ALA A 62 30.68 -46.72 13.23
C ALA A 62 30.62 -45.32 13.85
N VAL A 63 30.43 -44.29 13.02
CA VAL A 63 30.22 -42.89 13.47
C VAL A 63 28.93 -42.77 14.28
N LEU A 64 27.83 -43.32 13.78
CA LEU A 64 26.53 -43.29 14.50
C LEU A 64 26.63 -43.98 15.86
N ARG A 65 27.27 -45.16 15.92
CA ARG A 65 27.45 -45.89 17.17
C ARG A 65 28.35 -45.14 18.16
N SER A 66 29.42 -44.48 17.67
CA SER A 66 30.27 -43.63 18.52
C SER A 66 29.50 -42.45 19.09
N LEU A 67 28.69 -41.76 18.23
CA LEU A 67 27.84 -40.65 18.64
C LEU A 67 26.79 -41.08 19.69
N LEU A 68 26.11 -42.20 19.47
CA LEU A 68 25.13 -42.73 20.40
C LEU A 68 25.78 -43.12 21.73
N LYS A 69 26.93 -43.79 21.72
CA LYS A 69 27.68 -44.13 22.95
C LYS A 69 28.13 -42.88 23.70
N PHE A 70 28.60 -41.87 23.01
CA PHE A 70 28.99 -40.58 23.61
C PHE A 70 27.77 -39.91 24.24
N SER A 71 26.65 -39.81 23.55
CA SER A 71 25.40 -39.23 24.05
C SER A 71 24.88 -39.94 25.28
N LEU A 72 24.93 -41.26 25.29
CA LEU A 72 24.48 -42.09 26.45
C LEU A 72 25.45 -41.99 27.63
N ALA A 73 26.77 -41.95 27.39
CA ALA A 73 27.78 -41.80 28.44
C ALA A 73 27.69 -40.45 29.11
N HIS A 74 27.39 -39.37 28.34
CA HIS A 74 27.32 -38.01 28.80
C HIS A 74 25.88 -37.45 28.74
N ARG A 75 24.89 -38.28 29.15
CA ARG A 75 23.45 -37.98 29.01
C ARG A 75 23.04 -36.61 29.53
N TRP A 76 23.54 -36.22 30.69
CA TRP A 76 23.25 -34.92 31.28
C TRP A 76 23.86 -33.76 30.49
N SER A 77 25.10 -33.87 30.04
CA SER A 77 25.74 -32.87 29.19
C SER A 77 24.97 -32.67 27.88
N PHE A 78 24.51 -33.78 27.26
CA PHE A 78 23.70 -33.72 26.04
C PHE A 78 22.35 -33.00 26.28
N VAL A 79 21.67 -33.33 27.39
CA VAL A 79 20.40 -32.68 27.77
C VAL A 79 20.61 -31.17 28.01
N PHE A 80 21.66 -30.79 28.76
CA PHE A 80 21.97 -29.39 28.98
C PHE A 80 22.31 -28.64 27.68
N THR A 81 23.05 -29.26 26.77
CA THR A 81 23.36 -28.68 25.46
C THR A 81 22.09 -28.46 24.65
N MET A 82 21.17 -29.43 24.63
CA MET A 82 19.88 -29.27 23.92
C MET A 82 19.02 -28.17 24.53
N ILE A 83 18.93 -28.10 25.85
CA ILE A 83 18.23 -27.01 26.54
C ILE A 83 18.88 -25.66 26.24
N ALA A 84 20.19 -25.57 26.27
CA ALA A 84 20.92 -24.34 25.93
C ALA A 84 20.68 -23.89 24.49
N LEU A 85 20.65 -24.81 23.51
CA LEU A 85 20.31 -24.52 22.13
C LEU A 85 18.88 -24.00 21.97
N VAL A 86 17.90 -24.60 22.68
CA VAL A 86 16.51 -24.13 22.65
C VAL A 86 16.40 -22.73 23.25
N LEU A 87 17.07 -22.49 24.39
CA LEU A 87 17.09 -21.16 25.02
C LEU A 87 17.77 -20.12 24.14
N LEU A 88 18.90 -20.49 23.50
CA LEU A 88 19.59 -19.61 22.55
C LEU A 88 18.72 -19.29 21.34
N SER A 89 18.01 -20.28 20.82
CA SER A 89 17.05 -20.10 19.71
C SER A 89 15.90 -19.16 20.13
N ALA A 90 15.33 -19.36 21.30
CA ALA A 90 14.27 -18.49 21.83
C ALA A 90 14.77 -17.06 22.08
N PHE A 91 15.99 -16.91 22.55
CA PHE A 91 16.62 -15.59 22.71
C PHE A 91 16.90 -14.93 21.36
N SER A 92 17.40 -15.69 20.39
CA SER A 92 17.69 -15.21 19.03
C SER A 92 16.42 -14.74 18.29
N TYR A 93 15.26 -15.33 18.61
CA TYR A 93 13.96 -14.92 18.06
C TYR A 93 13.64 -13.44 18.37
N ARG A 94 14.12 -12.92 19.50
CA ARG A 94 13.91 -11.51 19.89
C ARG A 94 14.58 -10.52 18.92
N PHE A 95 15.63 -10.93 18.22
CA PHE A 95 16.36 -10.09 17.27
C PHE A 95 15.82 -10.20 15.84
N MET A 96 14.90 -11.12 15.58
CA MET A 96 14.28 -11.24 14.26
C MET A 96 13.24 -10.15 14.07
N LYS A 97 13.31 -9.45 12.94
CA LYS A 97 12.24 -8.52 12.52
C LYS A 97 10.95 -9.30 12.37
N GLN A 98 9.95 -8.94 13.18
CA GLN A 98 8.64 -9.59 13.15
C GLN A 98 7.77 -8.89 12.10
N GLY A 99 7.41 -9.60 11.06
CA GLY A 99 6.51 -9.15 10.01
C GLY A 99 6.20 -10.32 9.09
N PHE A 100 4.93 -10.46 8.70
CA PHE A 100 4.55 -11.55 7.80
C PHE A 100 5.12 -11.35 6.40
N PHE A 101 5.08 -10.08 5.92
CA PHE A 101 5.75 -9.66 4.70
C PHE A 101 6.61 -8.43 5.03
N PRO A 102 7.94 -8.57 5.06
CA PRO A 102 8.81 -7.41 5.16
C PRO A 102 8.74 -6.60 3.87
N ASP A 103 9.18 -5.33 3.95
CA ASP A 103 9.37 -4.52 2.76
C ASP A 103 10.33 -5.19 1.80
N MET A 104 10.03 -5.09 0.51
CA MET A 104 10.87 -5.67 -0.53
C MET A 104 12.23 -4.95 -0.56
N VAL A 105 13.28 -5.73 -0.77
CA VAL A 105 14.65 -5.20 -0.91
C VAL A 105 14.82 -4.74 -2.36
N TYR A 106 14.30 -3.54 -2.66
CA TYR A 106 14.45 -2.87 -3.94
C TYR A 106 15.25 -1.59 -3.76
N ASP A 107 15.92 -1.18 -4.81
CA ASP A 107 16.57 0.11 -4.97
C ASP A 107 15.59 1.22 -5.42
N GLN A 108 14.32 0.88 -5.57
CA GLN A 108 13.24 1.75 -6.02
C GLN A 108 12.17 1.90 -4.94
N LEU A 109 11.64 3.11 -4.81
CA LEU A 109 10.43 3.44 -4.04
C LEU A 109 9.48 4.30 -4.85
N TYR A 110 8.26 4.46 -4.36
CA TYR A 110 7.32 5.43 -4.90
C TYR A 110 6.94 6.46 -3.84
N MET A 111 6.69 7.69 -4.29
CA MET A 111 6.25 8.80 -3.47
C MET A 111 4.87 9.26 -3.94
N GLU A 112 3.90 9.22 -3.04
CA GLU A 112 2.57 9.79 -3.27
C GLU A 112 2.57 11.26 -2.89
N TYR A 113 2.08 12.11 -3.78
CA TYR A 113 1.87 13.52 -3.55
C TYR A 113 0.41 13.87 -3.79
N LYS A 114 -0.28 14.40 -2.80
CA LYS A 114 -1.69 14.76 -2.91
C LYS A 114 -1.94 16.10 -2.24
N LEU A 115 -2.53 17.02 -2.98
CA LEU A 115 -3.11 18.27 -2.49
C LEU A 115 -4.61 18.09 -2.19
N PRO A 116 -5.23 19.02 -1.44
CA PRO A 116 -6.68 19.02 -1.27
C PRO A 116 -7.42 18.94 -2.60
N GLU A 117 -8.50 18.19 -2.65
CA GLU A 117 -9.32 18.05 -3.86
C GLU A 117 -9.78 19.41 -4.38
N GLY A 118 -9.85 19.55 -5.71
CA GLY A 118 -10.12 20.82 -6.36
C GLY A 118 -8.88 21.68 -6.65
N THR A 119 -7.70 21.27 -6.20
CA THR A 119 -6.45 21.92 -6.58
C THR A 119 -6.12 21.64 -8.04
N ASN A 120 -5.68 22.68 -8.76
CA ASN A 120 -5.33 22.58 -10.16
C ASN A 120 -4.07 21.72 -10.36
N SER A 121 -4.10 20.86 -11.37
CA SER A 121 -2.96 20.00 -11.77
C SER A 121 -1.68 20.78 -12.09
N THR A 122 -1.80 22.05 -12.53
CA THR A 122 -0.65 22.93 -12.77
C THR A 122 0.16 23.18 -11.50
N ARG A 123 -0.50 23.31 -10.33
CA ARG A 123 0.19 23.43 -9.05
C ARG A 123 0.89 22.11 -8.68
N VAL A 124 0.20 20.98 -8.85
CA VAL A 124 0.79 19.66 -8.62
C VAL A 124 2.04 19.48 -9.49
N ALA A 125 1.94 19.84 -10.78
CA ALA A 125 3.06 19.72 -11.72
C ALA A 125 4.27 20.54 -11.28
N ARG A 126 4.06 21.79 -10.89
CA ARG A 126 5.13 22.67 -10.42
C ARG A 126 5.81 22.14 -9.16
N ASP A 127 5.00 21.75 -8.17
CA ASP A 127 5.52 21.26 -6.89
C ASP A 127 6.30 19.95 -7.10
N LEU A 128 5.83 19.05 -7.98
CA LEU A 128 6.54 17.82 -8.33
C LEU A 128 7.84 18.10 -9.11
N GLU A 129 7.87 19.09 -10.00
CA GLU A 129 9.08 19.50 -10.70
C GLU A 129 10.14 20.03 -9.72
N GLU A 130 9.73 20.84 -8.74
CA GLU A 130 10.63 21.30 -7.68
C GLU A 130 11.20 20.14 -6.85
N ILE A 131 10.36 19.16 -6.49
CA ILE A 131 10.78 17.94 -5.78
C ILE A 131 11.74 17.11 -6.64
N GLU A 132 11.45 16.95 -7.93
CA GLU A 132 12.31 16.24 -8.87
C GLU A 132 13.70 16.89 -8.98
N VAL A 133 13.76 18.21 -9.08
CA VAL A 133 15.03 18.98 -9.09
C VAL A 133 15.79 18.78 -7.78
N TYR A 134 15.10 18.75 -6.65
CA TYR A 134 15.72 18.48 -5.35
C TYR A 134 16.32 17.08 -5.28
N LEU A 135 15.56 16.07 -5.70
CA LEU A 135 15.98 14.67 -5.68
C LEU A 135 17.16 14.41 -6.62
N LYS A 136 17.14 14.98 -7.83
CA LYS A 136 18.22 14.81 -8.81
C LYS A 136 19.56 15.44 -8.38
N LYS A 137 19.57 16.32 -7.40
CA LYS A 137 20.81 16.86 -6.82
C LYS A 137 21.50 15.90 -5.85
N ARG A 138 20.80 14.85 -5.42
CA ARG A 138 21.35 13.87 -4.49
C ARG A 138 22.12 12.80 -5.24
N PRO A 139 23.37 12.52 -4.87
CA PRO A 139 24.20 11.53 -5.56
C PRO A 139 23.69 10.08 -5.43
N GLU A 140 22.87 9.80 -4.41
CA GLU A 140 22.26 8.50 -4.15
C GLU A 140 21.08 8.20 -5.08
N VAL A 141 20.47 9.23 -5.69
CA VAL A 141 19.33 9.11 -6.60
C VAL A 141 19.80 9.00 -8.02
N THR A 142 19.47 7.90 -8.68
CA THR A 142 19.88 7.62 -10.06
C THR A 142 18.85 8.06 -11.08
N HIS A 143 17.56 7.86 -10.79
CA HIS A 143 16.48 8.20 -11.69
C HIS A 143 15.22 8.66 -10.94
N VAL A 144 14.46 9.57 -11.55
CA VAL A 144 13.16 10.03 -11.04
C VAL A 144 12.18 10.08 -12.20
N THR A 145 11.05 9.41 -12.04
CA THR A 145 9.95 9.43 -13.00
C THR A 145 8.72 10.04 -12.36
N THR A 146 8.16 11.07 -12.97
CA THR A 146 7.01 11.83 -12.48
C THR A 146 5.75 11.49 -13.25
N SER A 147 4.64 11.24 -12.54
CA SER A 147 3.30 11.07 -13.07
C SER A 147 2.34 12.07 -12.44
N ILE A 148 1.51 12.72 -13.24
CA ILE A 148 0.55 13.73 -12.81
C ILE A 148 -0.87 13.25 -13.12
N GLY A 149 -1.80 13.44 -12.18
CA GLY A 149 -3.19 13.10 -12.36
C GLY A 149 -3.53 11.63 -12.04
N GLY A 150 -2.55 10.82 -11.68
CA GLY A 150 -2.75 9.42 -11.33
C GLY A 150 -1.46 8.63 -11.20
N THR A 151 -1.59 7.39 -10.76
CA THR A 151 -0.50 6.42 -10.76
C THR A 151 -0.15 6.06 -12.21
N PRO A 152 1.13 5.88 -12.56
CA PRO A 152 1.54 5.32 -13.85
C PRO A 152 0.85 4.00 -14.14
N ALA A 153 0.79 3.60 -15.41
CA ALA A 153 0.32 2.27 -15.78
C ALA A 153 1.02 1.22 -14.90
N ARG A 154 0.29 0.15 -14.55
CA ARG A 154 0.76 -0.85 -13.56
C ARG A 154 2.15 -1.40 -13.90
N TYR A 155 3.16 -0.80 -13.33
CA TYR A 155 4.57 -1.15 -13.50
C TYR A 155 5.08 -2.14 -12.44
N ASN A 156 4.37 -2.26 -11.31
CA ASN A 156 4.71 -3.16 -10.21
C ASN A 156 3.45 -3.89 -9.72
N LEU A 157 3.57 -5.21 -9.47
CA LEU A 157 2.44 -6.04 -9.03
C LEU A 157 1.91 -5.66 -7.64
N VAL A 158 2.78 -5.17 -6.78
CA VAL A 158 2.45 -4.82 -5.39
C VAL A 158 2.06 -3.36 -5.21
N ARG A 159 2.00 -2.58 -6.29
CA ARG A 159 1.53 -1.19 -6.26
C ARG A 159 0.04 -1.13 -6.61
N ASN A 160 -0.78 -0.67 -5.67
CA ASN A 160 -2.17 -0.32 -5.96
C ASN A 160 -2.23 0.98 -6.76
N VAL A 161 -3.02 0.97 -7.82
CA VAL A 161 -3.27 2.16 -8.62
C VAL A 161 -4.16 3.11 -7.82
N ALA A 162 -3.72 4.37 -7.65
CA ALA A 162 -4.55 5.41 -7.06
C ALA A 162 -5.65 5.83 -8.04
N ASN A 163 -6.78 6.29 -7.50
CA ASN A 163 -7.83 6.87 -8.32
C ASN A 163 -7.30 8.13 -9.03
N PRO A 164 -7.59 8.32 -10.32
CA PRO A 164 -7.21 9.54 -11.02
C PRO A 164 -7.80 10.77 -10.34
N SER A 165 -6.95 11.78 -10.09
CA SER A 165 -7.35 13.07 -9.55
C SER A 165 -6.39 14.15 -10.03
N LEU A 166 -6.91 15.34 -10.37
CA LEU A 166 -6.09 16.49 -10.78
C LEU A 166 -5.22 17.02 -9.65
N SER A 167 -5.56 16.71 -8.40
CA SER A 167 -4.80 17.08 -7.20
C SER A 167 -3.77 16.04 -6.77
N TYR A 168 -3.58 14.96 -7.57
CA TYR A 168 -2.68 13.86 -7.27
C TYR A 168 -1.52 13.78 -8.25
N GLY A 169 -0.36 13.38 -7.73
CA GLY A 169 0.79 12.99 -8.52
C GLY A 169 1.62 11.94 -7.81
N GLU A 170 2.49 11.28 -8.55
CA GLU A 170 3.34 10.22 -8.04
C GLU A 170 4.73 10.31 -8.65
N LEU A 171 5.76 10.15 -7.82
CA LEU A 171 7.12 9.97 -8.29
C LEU A 171 7.59 8.55 -8.02
N ILE A 172 8.27 7.96 -9.00
CA ILE A 172 9.04 6.73 -8.85
C ILE A 172 10.49 7.18 -8.75
N ILE A 173 11.19 6.76 -7.70
CA ILE A 173 12.54 7.20 -7.38
C ILE A 173 13.43 5.97 -7.30
N ASP A 174 14.45 5.93 -8.14
CA ASP A 174 15.45 4.88 -8.16
C ASP A 174 16.72 5.36 -7.44
N PHE A 175 17.24 4.54 -6.54
CA PHE A 175 18.46 4.78 -5.78
C PHE A 175 19.61 3.92 -6.31
N THR A 176 20.83 4.26 -5.93
CA THR A 176 22.03 3.50 -6.31
C THR A 176 22.03 2.10 -5.67
N SER A 177 21.51 1.99 -4.46
CA SER A 177 21.39 0.71 -3.75
C SER A 177 20.17 0.70 -2.80
N PRO A 178 19.68 -0.50 -2.40
CA PRO A 178 18.62 -0.61 -1.39
C PRO A 178 19.01 -0.05 -0.02
N ASP A 179 20.29 -0.06 0.33
CA ASP A 179 20.78 0.48 1.60
C ASP A 179 20.76 2.01 1.57
N ASP A 180 21.21 2.63 0.47
CA ASP A 180 21.10 4.09 0.27
C ASP A 180 19.66 4.58 0.35
N LEU A 181 18.72 3.80 -0.21
CA LEU A 181 17.29 4.10 -0.11
C LEU A 181 16.83 4.15 1.35
N VAL A 182 17.17 3.13 2.15
CA VAL A 182 16.74 3.03 3.55
C VAL A 182 17.34 4.15 4.40
N ASP A 183 18.62 4.44 4.20
CA ASP A 183 19.37 5.42 4.99
C ASP A 183 18.90 6.85 4.73
N ASN A 184 18.55 7.17 3.47
CA ASN A 184 18.16 8.53 3.08
C ASN A 184 16.64 8.80 3.14
N MET A 185 15.80 7.74 3.15
CA MET A 185 14.34 7.87 3.08
C MET A 185 13.78 8.77 4.18
N ALA A 186 14.25 8.63 5.42
CA ALA A 186 13.75 9.39 6.57
C ALA A 186 14.07 10.89 6.44
N GLU A 187 15.28 11.24 6.02
CA GLU A 187 15.71 12.62 5.83
C GLU A 187 14.91 13.29 4.71
N ILE A 188 14.76 12.61 3.56
CA ILE A 188 14.00 13.11 2.43
C ILE A 188 12.52 13.31 2.83
N GLN A 189 11.93 12.35 3.53
CA GLN A 189 10.55 12.44 4.01
C GLN A 189 10.36 13.66 4.92
N GLN A 190 11.29 13.90 5.84
CA GLN A 190 11.23 15.05 6.74
C GLN A 190 11.38 16.38 6.00
N TYR A 191 12.28 16.45 5.03
CA TYR A 191 12.43 17.63 4.17
C TYR A 191 11.12 17.94 3.44
N LEU A 192 10.49 16.95 2.84
CA LEU A 192 9.24 17.12 2.09
C LEU A 192 8.09 17.58 2.99
N LEU A 193 7.95 17.04 4.19
CA LEU A 193 6.93 17.45 5.16
C LEU A 193 7.10 18.90 5.61
N GLN A 194 8.33 19.41 5.68
CA GLN A 194 8.62 20.79 6.07
C GLN A 194 8.36 21.79 4.94
N HIS A 195 8.62 21.40 3.67
CA HIS A 195 8.50 22.28 2.53
C HIS A 195 7.11 22.28 1.90
N TYR A 196 6.35 21.19 2.07
CA TYR A 196 4.99 21.04 1.54
C TYR A 196 4.00 20.70 2.65
N PRO A 197 3.75 21.60 3.62
CA PRO A 197 2.93 21.31 4.79
C PRO A 197 1.44 21.15 4.47
N ASP A 198 0.98 21.67 3.34
CA ASP A 198 -0.40 21.55 2.85
C ASP A 198 -0.62 20.32 1.96
N ALA A 199 0.43 19.60 1.64
CA ALA A 199 0.36 18.38 0.84
C ALA A 199 0.48 17.12 1.68
N TYR A 200 -0.25 16.09 1.29
CA TYR A 200 0.03 14.73 1.74
C TYR A 200 1.18 14.17 0.91
N VAL A 201 2.37 14.11 1.49
CA VAL A 201 3.57 13.59 0.82
C VAL A 201 4.06 12.37 1.55
N LYS A 202 4.01 11.21 0.93
CA LYS A 202 4.41 9.95 1.56
C LYS A 202 5.31 9.12 0.66
N MET A 203 6.52 8.84 1.15
CA MET A 203 7.42 7.87 0.54
C MET A 203 7.06 6.46 1.00
N ASN A 204 6.94 5.53 0.08
CA ASN A 204 6.55 4.16 0.35
C ASN A 204 7.51 3.18 -0.32
N ARG A 205 7.92 2.16 0.44
CA ARG A 205 8.59 0.99 -0.11
C ARG A 205 7.56 -0.01 -0.60
N TYR A 206 7.94 -0.83 -1.57
CA TYR A 206 7.07 -1.91 -2.05
C TYR A 206 6.93 -2.99 -1.00
N ASN A 207 5.71 -3.40 -0.72
CA ASN A 207 5.37 -4.43 0.23
C ASN A 207 4.19 -5.26 -0.30
N LEU A 208 4.22 -6.58 -0.08
CA LEU A 208 3.13 -7.49 -0.47
C LEU A 208 1.84 -7.27 0.34
N MET A 209 1.95 -6.69 1.52
CA MET A 209 0.79 -6.28 2.33
C MET A 209 0.43 -4.83 2.02
N PHE A 210 -0.67 -4.63 1.33
CA PHE A 210 -1.22 -3.31 1.04
C PHE A 210 -1.78 -2.64 2.30
N LYS A 211 -0.90 -2.25 3.22
CA LYS A 211 -1.30 -1.39 4.34
C LYS A 211 -1.14 0.05 3.90
N LYS A 212 -2.26 0.69 3.57
CA LYS A 212 -2.26 2.11 3.24
C LYS A 212 -1.81 2.95 4.44
N TYR A 213 -2.32 2.60 5.61
CA TYR A 213 -2.00 3.24 6.88
C TYR A 213 -1.59 2.20 7.92
N PRO A 214 -0.52 2.41 8.70
CA PRO A 214 -0.11 1.49 9.77
C PRO A 214 -1.02 1.56 11.00
N ILE A 215 -1.65 2.71 11.23
CA ILE A 215 -2.56 2.96 12.35
C ILE A 215 -3.86 3.52 11.76
N GLU A 216 -4.97 2.88 12.07
CA GLU A 216 -6.31 3.29 11.63
C GLU A 216 -7.26 3.25 12.82
N ALA A 217 -7.98 4.35 13.05
CA ALA A 217 -9.08 4.43 13.99
C ALA A 217 -10.38 4.56 13.22
N GLN A 218 -11.28 3.58 13.36
CA GLN A 218 -12.57 3.57 12.66
C GLN A 218 -13.69 3.90 13.61
N PHE A 219 -14.50 4.88 13.25
CA PHE A 219 -15.71 5.28 13.97
C PHE A 219 -16.93 4.97 13.11
N THR A 220 -17.95 4.36 13.69
CA THR A 220 -19.19 4.00 13.00
C THR A 220 -20.36 4.54 13.77
N GLY A 221 -21.32 5.18 13.10
CA GLY A 221 -22.50 5.75 13.73
C GLY A 221 -23.46 6.35 12.72
N PRO A 222 -24.71 6.65 13.12
CA PRO A 222 -25.74 7.20 12.23
C PRO A 222 -25.60 8.71 11.98
N ASP A 223 -24.91 9.45 12.88
CA ASP A 223 -24.83 10.90 12.82
C ASP A 223 -23.45 11.36 12.33
N PRO A 224 -23.36 11.96 11.13
CA PRO A 224 -22.10 12.46 10.57
C PRO A 224 -21.45 13.55 11.44
N ALA A 225 -22.20 14.42 12.11
CA ALA A 225 -21.65 15.48 12.92
C ALA A 225 -20.90 14.93 14.14
N VAL A 226 -21.45 13.89 14.78
CA VAL A 226 -20.82 13.19 15.89
C VAL A 226 -19.55 12.46 15.41
N LEU A 227 -19.61 11.84 14.24
CA LEU A 227 -18.45 11.15 13.66
C LEU A 227 -17.28 12.13 13.37
N HIS A 228 -17.60 13.32 12.84
CA HIS A 228 -16.59 14.38 12.64
C HIS A 228 -15.93 14.79 13.97
N GLN A 229 -16.71 15.01 15.02
CA GLN A 229 -16.18 15.38 16.33
C GLN A 229 -15.28 14.28 16.93
N LEU A 230 -15.65 13.02 16.74
CA LEU A 230 -14.84 11.88 17.19
C LEU A 230 -13.53 11.79 16.40
N ALA A 231 -13.60 11.94 15.07
CA ALA A 231 -12.42 11.94 14.19
C ALA A 231 -11.46 13.09 14.55
N ASP A 232 -11.98 14.31 14.77
CA ASP A 232 -11.20 15.47 15.18
C ASP A 232 -10.55 15.26 16.57
N SER A 233 -11.26 14.61 17.49
CA SER A 233 -10.72 14.29 18.81
C SER A 233 -9.58 13.26 18.71
N ALA A 234 -9.76 12.23 17.89
CA ALA A 234 -8.73 11.23 17.62
C ALA A 234 -7.50 11.86 16.93
N ARG A 235 -7.72 12.74 15.94
CA ARG A 235 -6.65 13.47 15.26
C ARG A 235 -5.81 14.28 16.27
N LYS A 236 -6.44 15.05 17.15
CA LYS A 236 -5.74 15.82 18.20
C LYS A 236 -4.91 14.94 19.12
N ILE A 237 -5.39 13.75 19.46
CA ILE A 237 -4.63 12.79 20.27
C ILE A 237 -3.41 12.30 19.50
N MET A 238 -3.57 11.96 18.22
CA MET A 238 -2.48 11.49 17.35
C MET A 238 -1.44 12.58 17.10
N GLU A 239 -1.84 13.83 16.91
CA GLU A 239 -0.97 15.01 16.72
C GLU A 239 -0.05 15.25 17.93
N ASN A 240 -0.47 14.84 19.12
CA ASN A 240 0.37 14.92 20.33
C ASN A 240 1.41 13.79 20.45
N CYS A 241 1.38 12.81 19.55
CA CYS A 241 2.34 11.70 19.53
C CYS A 241 3.51 12.05 18.60
N PRO A 242 4.75 12.18 19.08
CA PRO A 242 5.88 12.62 18.27
C PRO A 242 6.25 11.67 17.11
N ASP A 243 5.87 10.41 17.22
CA ASP A 243 6.17 9.38 16.23
C ASP A 243 5.08 9.21 15.16
N VAL A 244 4.00 10.02 15.22
CA VAL A 244 2.87 9.97 14.29
C VAL A 244 2.89 11.17 13.38
N TYR A 245 2.83 10.94 12.07
CA TYR A 245 2.81 12.00 11.06
C TYR A 245 1.87 11.59 9.91
N LEU A 246 1.54 12.53 9.02
CA LEU A 246 0.61 12.35 7.90
C LEU A 246 -0.77 11.83 8.34
N ILE A 247 -1.32 12.48 9.38
CA ILE A 247 -2.64 12.14 9.90
C ILE A 247 -3.70 12.64 8.93
N THR A 248 -4.51 11.72 8.41
CA THR A 248 -5.57 12.01 7.46
C THR A 248 -6.91 11.42 7.93
N THR A 249 -8.00 11.93 7.40
CA THR A 249 -9.35 11.35 7.58
C THR A 249 -9.90 10.95 6.22
N ASP A 250 -10.78 9.95 6.18
CA ASP A 250 -11.42 9.50 4.93
C ASP A 250 -12.33 10.59 4.33
N TRP A 251 -12.77 11.54 5.15
CA TRP A 251 -13.64 12.61 4.71
C TRP A 251 -12.88 13.79 4.10
N GLU A 252 -11.58 13.81 4.09
CA GLU A 252 -10.76 14.88 3.52
C GLU A 252 -11.21 16.32 3.93
N PRO A 253 -10.42 17.37 3.68
CA PRO A 253 -10.84 18.74 3.92
C PRO A 253 -12.06 19.10 3.06
N GLN A 254 -13.00 19.85 3.64
CA GLN A 254 -14.12 20.39 2.88
C GLN A 254 -13.60 21.35 1.82
N ILE A 255 -14.10 21.19 0.61
CA ILE A 255 -13.80 22.10 -0.52
C ILE A 255 -15.01 22.99 -0.78
N PRO A 256 -14.81 24.25 -1.20
CA PRO A 256 -15.90 25.10 -1.65
C PRO A 256 -16.51 24.54 -2.92
N VAL A 257 -17.84 24.43 -2.94
CA VAL A 257 -18.59 23.98 -4.10
C VAL A 257 -19.51 25.12 -4.54
N LEU A 258 -19.39 25.48 -5.81
CA LEU A 258 -20.32 26.44 -6.41
C LEU A 258 -21.60 25.71 -6.82
N THR A 259 -22.70 26.04 -6.15
CA THR A 259 -24.02 25.52 -6.50
C THR A 259 -24.79 26.57 -7.30
N ILE A 260 -25.19 26.19 -8.50
CA ILE A 260 -25.92 27.08 -9.41
C ILE A 260 -27.41 26.87 -9.21
N GLU A 261 -28.11 27.92 -8.81
CA GLU A 261 -29.55 27.93 -8.69
C GLU A 261 -30.20 28.29 -10.04
N TYR A 262 -30.94 27.35 -10.60
CA TYR A 262 -31.64 27.56 -11.88
C TYR A 262 -33.04 28.09 -11.66
N ASP A 263 -33.27 29.39 -11.98
CA ASP A 263 -34.61 29.98 -12.01
C ASP A 263 -35.37 29.58 -13.27
N GLN A 264 -36.17 28.52 -13.16
CA GLN A 264 -36.92 27.96 -14.27
C GLN A 264 -37.93 28.92 -14.92
N PRO A 265 -38.74 29.71 -14.16
CA PRO A 265 -39.61 30.72 -14.72
C PRO A 265 -38.88 31.78 -15.53
N ALA A 266 -37.82 32.37 -14.99
CA ALA A 266 -37.02 33.37 -15.66
C ALA A 266 -36.35 32.83 -16.94
N ALA A 267 -35.74 31.65 -16.87
CA ALA A 267 -35.11 31.00 -18.02
C ALA A 267 -36.08 30.71 -19.15
N ARG A 268 -37.28 30.21 -18.83
CA ARG A 268 -38.35 29.96 -19.82
C ARG A 268 -38.81 31.24 -20.50
N ALA A 269 -38.93 32.36 -19.77
CA ALA A 269 -39.38 33.63 -20.31
C ALA A 269 -38.40 34.14 -21.41
N ILE A 270 -37.12 33.78 -21.32
CA ILE A 270 -36.09 34.16 -22.29
C ILE A 270 -35.73 33.01 -23.25
N GLY A 271 -36.46 31.90 -23.21
CA GLY A 271 -36.30 30.76 -24.13
C GLY A 271 -35.11 29.87 -23.86
N LEU A 272 -34.55 29.87 -22.65
CA LEU A 272 -33.46 29.01 -22.26
C LEU A 272 -33.97 27.74 -21.57
N SER A 273 -33.42 26.63 -21.98
CA SER A 273 -33.62 25.33 -21.30
C SER A 273 -32.54 25.10 -20.25
N ARG A 274 -32.82 24.20 -19.30
CA ARG A 274 -31.82 23.75 -18.32
C ARG A 274 -30.55 23.16 -19.01
N ASN A 275 -30.79 22.51 -20.16
CA ASN A 275 -29.68 21.92 -20.95
C ASN A 275 -28.77 23.00 -21.53
N ASP A 276 -29.34 24.11 -22.02
CA ASP A 276 -28.56 25.23 -22.58
C ASP A 276 -27.64 25.84 -21.50
N VAL A 277 -28.21 26.03 -20.27
CA VAL A 277 -27.43 26.54 -19.14
C VAL A 277 -26.32 25.55 -18.75
N SER A 278 -26.64 24.27 -18.60
CA SER A 278 -25.66 23.25 -18.25
C SER A 278 -24.54 23.12 -19.27
N LEU A 279 -24.88 23.17 -20.55
CA LEU A 279 -23.92 23.05 -21.64
C LEU A 279 -22.99 24.26 -21.71
N SER A 280 -23.55 25.47 -21.56
CA SER A 280 -22.78 26.71 -21.55
C SER A 280 -21.79 26.75 -20.39
N LEU A 281 -22.24 26.35 -19.17
CA LEU A 281 -21.38 26.26 -18.00
C LEU A 281 -20.31 25.17 -18.14
N LEU A 282 -20.65 24.02 -18.69
CA LEU A 282 -19.69 22.96 -18.97
C LEU A 282 -18.61 23.46 -19.95
N THR A 283 -19.00 24.21 -20.99
CA THR A 283 -18.07 24.78 -21.96
C THR A 283 -17.17 25.83 -21.31
N ALA A 284 -17.70 26.62 -20.37
CA ALA A 284 -16.94 27.65 -19.65
C ALA A 284 -15.95 27.05 -18.64
N THR A 285 -16.24 25.89 -18.07
CA THR A 285 -15.43 25.25 -17.02
C THR A 285 -14.53 24.15 -17.57
N SER A 286 -15.06 22.93 -17.71
CA SER A 286 -14.31 21.72 -18.07
C SER A 286 -14.13 21.54 -19.58
N GLY A 287 -14.98 22.17 -20.38
CA GLY A 287 -15.05 21.97 -21.82
C GLY A 287 -15.90 20.79 -22.23
N ILE A 288 -16.34 20.79 -23.47
CA ILE A 288 -17.15 19.76 -24.09
C ILE A 288 -16.29 18.90 -25.01
N PRO A 289 -16.27 17.57 -24.89
CA PRO A 289 -15.58 16.72 -25.85
C PRO A 289 -16.31 16.79 -27.21
N ILE A 290 -15.63 17.25 -28.23
CA ILE A 290 -16.19 17.40 -29.59
C ILE A 290 -15.63 16.37 -30.58
N GLY A 291 -14.59 15.64 -30.20
CA GLY A 291 -13.98 14.65 -31.07
C GLY A 291 -12.76 14.01 -30.43
N SER A 292 -12.05 13.23 -31.21
CA SER A 292 -10.79 12.62 -30.85
C SER A 292 -9.80 12.70 -32.00
N PHE A 293 -8.56 12.98 -31.67
CA PHE A 293 -7.44 12.92 -32.58
C PHE A 293 -6.66 11.65 -32.34
N TYR A 294 -6.22 10.99 -33.41
CA TYR A 294 -5.45 9.76 -33.35
C TYR A 294 -4.08 9.97 -33.97
N GLU A 295 -3.04 9.68 -33.21
CA GLU A 295 -1.66 9.64 -33.67
C GLU A 295 -1.09 8.23 -33.40
N GLY A 296 -1.10 7.38 -34.44
CA GLY A 296 -0.77 5.97 -34.30
C GLY A 296 -1.72 5.24 -33.36
N ILE A 297 -1.23 4.77 -32.21
CA ILE A 297 -2.02 4.09 -31.16
C ILE A 297 -2.52 5.06 -30.07
N HIS A 298 -2.09 6.30 -30.11
CA HIS A 298 -2.49 7.33 -29.14
C HIS A 298 -3.79 7.99 -29.58
N LYS A 299 -4.69 8.17 -28.61
CA LYS A 299 -5.97 8.83 -28.79
C LYS A 299 -6.05 10.02 -27.85
N ASP A 300 -6.11 11.22 -28.43
CA ASP A 300 -6.28 12.47 -27.68
C ASP A 300 -7.69 13.03 -27.88
N ASN A 301 -8.35 13.39 -26.80
CA ASN A 301 -9.68 13.98 -26.87
C ASN A 301 -9.58 15.46 -27.19
N ILE A 302 -10.42 15.92 -28.13
CA ILE A 302 -10.53 17.33 -28.50
C ILE A 302 -11.66 17.93 -27.66
N TYR A 303 -11.34 18.99 -26.90
CA TYR A 303 -12.30 19.72 -26.07
C TYR A 303 -12.56 21.11 -26.64
N LEU A 304 -13.83 21.49 -26.74
CA LEU A 304 -14.26 22.85 -26.96
C LEU A 304 -14.43 23.55 -25.61
N ARG A 305 -13.69 24.63 -25.39
CA ARG A 305 -13.72 25.39 -24.13
C ARG A 305 -13.83 26.88 -24.42
N CYS A 306 -14.67 27.59 -23.66
CA CYS A 306 -14.67 29.04 -23.66
C CYS A 306 -13.47 29.58 -22.88
N LEU A 307 -12.85 30.61 -23.42
CA LEU A 307 -11.75 31.32 -22.77
C LEU A 307 -12.19 32.78 -22.54
N ASP A 308 -11.47 33.46 -21.64
CA ASP A 308 -11.63 34.92 -21.46
C ASP A 308 -11.11 35.71 -22.67
N GLU A 309 -11.21 37.05 -22.64
CA GLU A 309 -10.75 37.93 -23.68
C GLU A 309 -9.23 37.86 -23.92
N HIS A 310 -8.49 37.32 -22.96
CA HIS A 310 -7.04 37.15 -23.01
C HIS A 310 -6.59 35.75 -23.38
N GLY A 311 -7.55 34.84 -23.63
CA GLY A 311 -7.26 33.45 -23.96
C GLY A 311 -6.99 32.55 -22.74
N ASN A 312 -7.31 33.01 -21.53
CA ASN A 312 -7.17 32.24 -20.33
C ASN A 312 -8.48 31.47 -19.97
N PRO A 313 -8.40 30.40 -19.16
CA PRO A 313 -9.58 29.78 -18.58
C PRO A 313 -10.42 30.80 -17.78
N ILE A 314 -11.74 30.70 -17.90
CA ILE A 314 -12.68 31.56 -17.16
C ILE A 314 -12.58 31.19 -15.67
N GLU A 315 -12.16 32.17 -14.85
CA GLU A 315 -12.03 32.00 -13.39
C GLU A 315 -13.32 32.36 -12.65
N ASN A 316 -14.09 33.34 -13.16
CA ASN A 316 -15.33 33.78 -12.56
C ASN A 316 -16.51 33.49 -13.49
N LEU A 317 -17.49 32.75 -12.99
CA LEU A 317 -18.68 32.38 -13.75
C LEU A 317 -19.80 33.43 -13.73
N ASP A 318 -19.70 34.49 -12.92
CA ASP A 318 -20.77 35.48 -12.72
C ASP A 318 -21.20 36.18 -14.04
N ASN A 319 -20.30 36.32 -14.98
CA ASN A 319 -20.54 36.95 -16.28
C ASN A 319 -20.50 35.96 -17.46
N THR A 320 -20.68 34.66 -17.18
CA THR A 320 -20.65 33.64 -18.23
C THR A 320 -21.86 33.82 -19.16
N GLN A 321 -21.60 33.91 -20.46
CA GLN A 321 -22.66 34.00 -21.47
C GLN A 321 -23.31 32.65 -21.67
N ILE A 322 -24.65 32.60 -21.61
CA ILE A 322 -25.44 31.41 -21.86
C ILE A 322 -25.95 31.43 -23.28
N PHE A 323 -25.67 30.38 -24.03
CA PHE A 323 -26.09 30.24 -25.43
C PHE A 323 -27.40 29.42 -25.49
N SER A 324 -28.39 29.95 -26.22
CA SER A 324 -29.61 29.19 -26.52
C SER A 324 -29.41 28.27 -27.72
N SER A 325 -29.93 27.07 -27.64
CA SER A 325 -30.00 26.15 -28.80
C SER A 325 -31.07 26.56 -29.83
N LEU A 326 -31.93 27.54 -29.48
CA LEU A 326 -32.93 28.06 -30.39
C LEU A 326 -32.36 29.11 -31.33
N PRO A 327 -32.47 28.95 -32.68
CA PRO A 327 -31.83 29.85 -33.65
C PRO A 327 -32.34 31.31 -33.60
N SER A 328 -33.51 31.57 -32.97
CA SER A 328 -34.13 32.89 -32.89
C SER A 328 -33.70 33.77 -31.72
N LEU A 329 -32.90 33.20 -30.81
CA LEU A 329 -32.47 33.88 -29.59
C LEU A 329 -30.94 34.04 -29.63
N ASN A 330 -30.49 35.28 -29.87
CA ASN A 330 -29.09 35.60 -29.72
C ASN A 330 -28.81 35.93 -28.25
N LEU A 331 -27.73 35.37 -27.72
CA LEU A 331 -27.03 35.69 -26.46
C LEU A 331 -27.92 36.29 -25.35
N SER A 332 -28.14 35.54 -24.31
CA SER A 332 -28.67 36.04 -23.05
C SER A 332 -27.54 36.10 -22.02
N LEU A 333 -27.28 37.29 -21.48
CA LEU A 333 -26.46 37.48 -20.28
C LEU A 333 -27.34 37.15 -19.06
N ILE A 334 -26.96 36.12 -18.35
CA ILE A 334 -27.58 35.80 -17.06
C ILE A 334 -26.55 36.09 -15.99
N HIS A 335 -26.92 36.94 -15.04
CA HIS A 335 -26.19 37.03 -13.78
C HIS A 335 -26.54 35.81 -12.96
N ILE A 336 -25.53 35.02 -12.67
CA ILE A 336 -25.63 33.83 -11.84
C ILE A 336 -25.42 34.23 -10.39
#